data_571d5b4e799ca00dc5182cbe3f207ee3
#
_entry.id   571d5b4e799ca00dc5182cbe3f207ee3
#
_cell.length_a   1.000
_cell.length_b   1.000
_cell.length_c   1.000
_cell.angle_alpha   90.00
_cell.angle_beta   90.00
_cell.angle_gamma   90.00
#
_symmetry.space_group_name_H-M   'P 1'
#
loop_
_entity.id
_entity.type
_entity.pdbx_description
1 polymer ?
#
loop_
_entity_poly.entity_id
_entity_poly.type
_entity_poly.pdbx_seq_one_letter_code
_entity_poly.pdbx_strand_id
1 'polypeptide(L)'
;MDDSTNFLEPVRIVLEKKLDATIIRGDTTKEEHRQEIMAQLCELTEQDVFVFMGHGASYCLYGSPQGGELQPLFGRDALSLPNRSRSLLISCRSNDFTESQQWVNAIGFGKIPATWEEMCKLREEDCSCYAGVDEDTIPEYQNSLVQALCGALRLWNPSSPLRQLYQNIRLCITGQIVRLHLDQTLAQDQRQGLVEMLYDLKLEVGSR
;
A
#
# COMPACT_ATOMS: atom_id res chain seq x y z
N MET A 1 10.26 7.19 -3.16
CA MET A 1 9.76 6.05 -3.91
C MET A 1 10.84 5.68 -4.90
N ASP A 2 11.06 4.43 -5.14
CA ASP A 2 11.95 3.87 -6.15
C ASP A 2 11.13 3.40 -7.35
N ASP A 3 11.79 2.79 -8.35
CA ASP A 3 11.15 2.39 -9.59
C ASP A 3 9.97 1.43 -9.37
N SER A 4 10.04 0.53 -8.38
CA SER A 4 8.99 -0.44 -8.08
C SER A 4 7.78 0.16 -7.36
N THR A 5 7.94 1.29 -6.70
CA THR A 5 6.87 2.01 -5.97
C THR A 5 6.40 3.28 -6.67
N ASN A 6 7.05 3.68 -7.78
CA ASN A 6 6.70 4.89 -8.54
C ASN A 6 5.26 4.90 -9.08
N PHE A 7 4.65 3.74 -9.29
CA PHE A 7 3.25 3.66 -9.70
C PHE A 7 2.30 4.29 -8.67
N LEU A 8 2.70 4.46 -7.40
CA LEU A 8 1.93 5.13 -6.36
C LEU A 8 1.99 6.67 -6.41
N GLU A 9 2.77 7.25 -7.33
CA GLU A 9 2.89 8.71 -7.46
C GLU A 9 1.56 9.46 -7.58
N PRO A 10 0.55 8.96 -8.33
CA PRO A 10 -0.76 9.61 -8.36
C PRO A 10 -1.47 9.65 -7.00
N VAL A 11 -1.25 8.64 -6.15
CA VAL A 11 -1.80 8.61 -4.78
C VAL A 11 -1.16 9.71 -3.95
N ARG A 12 0.17 9.87 -4.02
CA ARG A 12 0.90 10.96 -3.37
C ARG A 12 0.36 12.33 -3.79
N ILE A 13 0.12 12.54 -5.08
CA ILE A 13 -0.43 13.79 -5.60
C ILE A 13 -1.83 14.08 -5.01
N VAL A 14 -2.67 13.06 -4.84
CA VAL A 14 -3.99 13.22 -4.21
C VAL A 14 -3.85 13.61 -2.74
N LEU A 15 -2.91 12.98 -2.01
CA LEU A 15 -2.64 13.31 -0.60
C LEU A 15 -2.20 14.77 -0.47
N GLU A 16 -1.23 15.23 -1.25
CA GLU A 16 -0.75 16.62 -1.21
C GLU A 16 -1.84 17.63 -1.59
N LYS A 17 -2.45 17.46 -2.75
CA LYS A 17 -3.33 18.49 -3.33
C LYS A 17 -4.72 18.56 -2.70
N LYS A 18 -5.22 17.43 -2.19
CA LYS A 18 -6.59 17.35 -1.67
C LYS A 18 -6.63 17.31 -0.15
N LEU A 19 -5.67 16.67 0.48
CA LEU A 19 -5.67 16.43 1.92
C LEU A 19 -4.62 17.28 2.65
N ASP A 20 -3.92 18.17 1.92
CA ASP A 20 -2.89 19.07 2.44
C ASP A 20 -1.79 18.32 3.23
N ALA A 21 -1.41 17.14 2.72
CA ALA A 21 -0.47 16.27 3.40
C ALA A 21 0.97 16.81 3.30
N THR A 22 1.66 16.84 4.42
CA THR A 22 3.11 17.07 4.45
C THR A 22 3.84 15.80 4.01
N ILE A 23 4.71 15.92 3.02
CA ILE A 23 5.49 14.80 2.52
C ILE A 23 6.85 14.76 3.20
N ILE A 24 7.09 13.70 3.96
CA ILE A 24 8.39 13.43 4.57
C ILE A 24 9.18 12.55 3.61
N ARG A 25 10.35 13.03 3.19
CA ARG A 25 11.28 12.30 2.32
C ARG A 25 12.62 12.24 2.99
N GLY A 26 13.26 11.10 2.95
CA GLY A 26 14.61 10.94 3.48
C GLY A 26 15.27 9.70 2.91
N ASP A 27 16.59 9.79 2.82
CA ASP A 27 17.45 8.65 2.52
C ASP A 27 17.58 7.80 3.79
N THR A 28 16.80 6.71 3.86
CA THR A 28 16.77 5.85 5.04
C THR A 28 18.05 5.05 5.27
N THR A 29 19.01 5.10 4.35
CA THR A 29 20.35 4.54 4.54
C THR A 29 21.22 5.42 5.44
N LYS A 30 20.87 6.72 5.59
CA LYS A 30 21.57 7.68 6.44
C LYS A 30 20.88 7.76 7.80
N GLU A 31 21.63 7.47 8.84
CA GLU A 31 21.11 7.49 10.21
C GLU A 31 20.57 8.87 10.61
N GLU A 32 21.20 9.96 10.18
CA GLU A 32 20.72 11.32 10.42
C GLU A 32 19.32 11.55 9.86
N HIS A 33 19.06 11.13 8.60
CA HIS A 33 17.75 11.25 7.97
C HIS A 33 16.71 10.35 8.64
N ARG A 34 17.12 9.16 9.09
CA ARG A 34 16.22 8.29 9.88
C ARG A 34 15.79 8.97 11.17
N GLN A 35 16.72 9.58 11.90
CA GLN A 35 16.43 10.29 13.14
C GLN A 35 15.54 11.51 12.90
N GLU A 36 15.75 12.27 11.81
CA GLU A 36 14.88 13.38 11.43
C GLU A 36 13.45 12.90 11.12
N ILE A 37 13.29 11.82 10.32
CA ILE A 37 11.98 11.22 10.03
C ILE A 37 11.31 10.79 11.33
N MET A 38 12.05 10.10 12.21
CA MET A 38 11.55 9.64 13.49
C MET A 38 11.10 10.77 14.40
N ALA A 39 11.87 11.86 14.47
CA ALA A 39 11.52 13.06 15.24
C ALA A 39 10.18 13.65 14.75
N GLN A 40 10.02 13.83 13.43
CA GLN A 40 8.78 14.35 12.87
C GLN A 40 7.58 13.40 13.13
N LEU A 41 7.79 12.09 13.08
CA LEU A 41 6.74 11.12 13.36
C LEU A 41 6.34 11.07 14.84
N CYS A 42 7.27 11.36 15.77
CA CYS A 42 6.98 11.47 17.20
C CYS A 42 6.10 12.68 17.54
N GLU A 43 6.02 13.69 16.67
CA GLU A 43 5.14 14.85 16.84
C GLU A 43 3.68 14.56 16.43
N LEU A 44 3.41 13.43 15.76
CA LEU A 44 2.06 13.05 15.35
C LEU A 44 1.16 12.80 16.56
N THR A 45 -0.06 13.28 16.45
CA THR A 45 -1.13 13.14 17.45
C THR A 45 -2.20 12.13 17.00
N GLU A 46 -3.17 11.84 17.85
CA GLU A 46 -4.31 10.99 17.50
C GLU A 46 -5.22 11.59 16.41
N GLN A 47 -5.11 12.90 16.17
CA GLN A 47 -5.89 13.59 15.13
C GLN A 47 -5.23 13.49 13.76
N ASP A 48 -3.93 13.27 13.71
CA ASP A 48 -3.17 13.17 12.49
C ASP A 48 -3.39 11.85 11.79
N VAL A 49 -3.13 11.83 10.49
CA VAL A 49 -3.19 10.63 9.66
C VAL A 49 -1.81 10.38 9.09
N PHE A 50 -1.19 9.33 9.55
CA PHE A 50 0.07 8.86 9.00
C PHE A 50 -0.18 8.00 7.75
N VAL A 51 0.45 8.33 6.63
CA VAL A 51 0.39 7.53 5.41
C VAL A 51 1.79 7.06 5.06
N PHE A 52 1.97 5.76 5.03
CA PHE A 52 3.19 5.12 4.54
C PHE A 52 2.96 4.56 3.14
N MET A 53 3.89 4.83 2.22
CA MET A 53 3.92 4.26 0.87
C MET A 53 5.34 3.77 0.59
N GLY A 54 5.50 2.46 0.39
CA GLY A 54 6.81 1.86 0.20
C GLY A 54 6.77 0.33 0.25
N HIS A 55 7.92 -0.26 0.48
CA HIS A 55 8.03 -1.71 0.64
C HIS A 55 7.61 -2.17 2.02
N GLY A 56 7.13 -3.41 2.12
CA GLY A 56 6.73 -3.98 3.40
C GLY A 56 6.85 -5.50 3.42
N ALA A 57 6.98 -6.00 4.63
CA ALA A 57 6.87 -7.41 4.99
C ALA A 57 6.03 -7.52 6.27
N SER A 58 5.66 -8.74 6.65
CA SER A 58 4.85 -8.99 7.85
C SER A 58 5.48 -8.52 9.16
N TYR A 59 6.75 -8.18 9.16
CA TYR A 59 7.51 -7.79 10.36
C TYR A 59 8.25 -6.46 10.25
N CYS A 60 8.25 -5.84 9.06
CA CYS A 60 9.00 -4.61 8.81
C CYS A 60 8.41 -3.80 7.65
N LEU A 61 8.43 -2.47 7.77
CA LEU A 61 8.25 -1.53 6.67
C LEU A 61 9.61 -0.95 6.30
N TYR A 62 9.89 -0.87 5.00
CA TYR A 62 11.20 -0.49 4.48
C TYR A 62 11.13 0.87 3.78
N GLY A 63 12.16 1.67 3.97
CA GLY A 63 12.40 2.83 3.13
C GLY A 63 12.78 2.44 1.70
N SER A 64 12.90 3.44 0.83
CA SER A 64 13.34 3.21 -0.55
C SER A 64 14.74 2.60 -0.56
N PRO A 65 14.98 1.57 -1.37
CA PRO A 65 16.30 0.98 -1.49
C PRO A 65 17.28 2.00 -2.10
N GLN A 66 18.44 2.11 -1.49
CA GLN A 66 19.58 2.77 -2.11
C GLN A 66 20.72 1.76 -2.20
N GLY A 67 21.31 1.65 -3.39
CA GLY A 67 22.32 0.63 -3.62
C GLY A 67 21.80 -0.81 -3.66
N GLY A 68 20.49 -1.00 -3.83
CA GLY A 68 19.85 -2.32 -4.00
C GLY A 68 19.41 -3.02 -2.72
N GLU A 69 19.71 -2.47 -1.53
CA GLU A 69 19.28 -3.06 -0.25
C GLU A 69 18.13 -2.28 0.38
N LEU A 70 17.08 -3.01 0.80
CA LEU A 70 15.97 -2.47 1.58
C LEU A 70 16.43 -2.21 3.02
N GLN A 71 16.32 -0.96 3.47
CA GLN A 71 16.65 -0.58 4.83
C GLN A 71 15.39 -0.54 5.70
N PRO A 72 15.34 -1.25 6.83
CA PRO A 72 14.25 -1.19 7.76
C PRO A 72 13.99 0.25 8.24
N LEU A 73 12.76 0.72 8.09
CA LEU A 73 12.31 1.99 8.65
C LEU A 73 11.51 1.76 9.93
N PHE A 74 10.57 0.82 9.87
CA PHE A 74 9.76 0.39 11.01
C PHE A 74 9.88 -1.12 11.18
N GLY A 75 10.17 -1.58 12.40
CA GLY A 75 10.32 -2.99 12.73
C GLY A 75 10.14 -3.20 14.22
N ARG A 76 10.57 -4.36 14.75
CA ARG A 76 10.42 -4.68 16.16
C ARG A 76 11.03 -3.65 17.11
N ASP A 77 12.08 -2.96 16.69
CA ASP A 77 12.80 -1.97 17.50
C ASP A 77 12.24 -0.55 17.37
N ALA A 78 11.26 -0.34 16.49
CA ALA A 78 10.61 0.95 16.24
C ALA A 78 9.28 1.10 16.99
N LEU A 79 9.09 0.42 18.10
CA LEU A 79 7.85 0.34 18.88
C LEU A 79 7.33 1.67 19.44
N SER A 80 8.11 2.74 19.40
CA SER A 80 7.70 4.06 19.87
C SER A 80 6.95 4.90 18.84
N LEU A 81 6.76 4.37 17.62
CA LEU A 81 6.13 5.11 16.52
C LEU A 81 4.61 5.00 16.53
N PRO A 82 3.96 5.84 15.73
CA PRO A 82 2.70 6.51 16.01
C PRO A 82 1.52 5.56 16.20
N ASN A 83 1.67 4.63 17.14
CA ASN A 83 0.58 3.73 17.54
C ASN A 83 -0.68 4.50 18.01
N ARG A 84 -0.55 5.82 18.13
CA ARG A 84 -1.64 6.73 18.51
C ARG A 84 -2.28 7.44 17.32
N SER A 85 -1.56 7.62 16.20
CA SER A 85 -2.11 8.25 15.00
C SER A 85 -2.90 7.24 14.18
N ARG A 86 -3.87 7.75 13.43
CA ARG A 86 -4.57 6.97 12.41
C ARG A 86 -3.62 6.68 11.26
N SER A 87 -3.53 5.44 10.80
CA SER A 87 -2.49 5.04 9.85
C SER A 87 -3.06 4.35 8.60
N LEU A 88 -2.52 4.71 7.44
CA LEU A 88 -2.75 4.03 6.16
C LEU A 88 -1.40 3.55 5.64
N LEU A 89 -1.20 2.23 5.59
CA LEU A 89 0.07 1.62 5.24
C LEU A 89 -0.04 0.95 3.87
N ILE A 90 0.29 1.66 2.80
CA ILE A 90 0.24 1.18 1.41
C ILE A 90 1.56 0.49 1.10
N SER A 91 1.65 -0.76 1.49
CA SER A 91 2.81 -1.63 1.26
C SER A 91 2.41 -3.09 1.33
N CYS A 92 3.23 -3.95 0.73
CA CYS A 92 3.03 -5.39 0.74
C CYS A 92 3.00 -5.92 2.18
N ARG A 93 2.05 -6.79 2.51
CA ARG A 93 1.87 -7.44 3.83
C ARG A 93 1.78 -6.47 5.03
N SER A 94 1.39 -5.23 4.78
CA SER A 94 1.24 -4.25 5.87
C SER A 94 0.09 -4.58 6.82
N ASN A 95 -0.91 -5.36 6.40
CA ASN A 95 -1.94 -5.88 7.30
C ASN A 95 -1.33 -6.86 8.32
N ASP A 96 -0.48 -7.79 7.88
CA ASP A 96 0.25 -8.72 8.74
C ASP A 96 1.19 -7.95 9.69
N PHE A 97 1.84 -6.89 9.17
CA PHE A 97 2.69 -6.01 9.97
C PHE A 97 1.91 -5.35 11.09
N THR A 98 0.74 -4.75 10.80
CA THR A 98 -0.09 -4.11 11.83
C THR A 98 -0.55 -5.11 12.89
N GLU A 99 -0.82 -6.35 12.49
CA GLU A 99 -1.16 -7.44 13.40
C GLU A 99 0.02 -7.81 14.31
N SER A 100 1.17 -8.08 13.71
CA SER A 100 2.38 -8.51 14.44
C SER A 100 2.89 -7.45 15.42
N GLN A 101 2.70 -6.17 15.11
CA GLN A 101 3.09 -5.03 15.93
C GLN A 101 1.97 -4.54 16.88
N GLN A 102 0.78 -5.18 16.85
CA GLN A 102 -0.39 -4.74 17.59
C GLN A 102 -0.75 -3.26 17.32
N TRP A 103 -0.56 -2.84 16.10
CA TRP A 103 -0.78 -1.46 15.67
C TRP A 103 -2.28 -1.20 15.51
N VAL A 104 -2.83 -0.32 16.34
CA VAL A 104 -4.25 0.04 16.33
C VAL A 104 -4.51 1.27 15.46
N ASN A 105 -5.77 1.49 15.08
CA ASN A 105 -6.19 2.57 14.18
C ASN A 105 -5.42 2.58 12.84
N ALA A 106 -5.21 1.41 12.25
CA ALA A 106 -4.47 1.26 11.02
C ALA A 106 -5.28 0.57 9.93
N ILE A 107 -5.02 0.95 8.67
CA ILE A 107 -5.41 0.20 7.48
C ILE A 107 -4.12 -0.34 6.87
N GLY A 108 -4.03 -1.65 6.72
CA GLY A 108 -2.95 -2.34 6.03
C GLY A 108 -3.48 -3.15 4.85
N PHE A 109 -2.56 -3.55 3.98
CA PHE A 109 -2.83 -4.33 2.78
C PHE A 109 -2.15 -5.70 2.88
N GLY A 110 -2.68 -6.66 2.13
CA GLY A 110 -2.05 -7.94 1.93
C GLY A 110 -0.92 -7.90 0.90
N LYS A 111 -0.87 -8.91 0.05
CA LYS A 111 0.14 -9.00 -1.02
C LYS A 111 -0.15 -7.97 -2.11
N ILE A 112 0.83 -7.12 -2.43
CA ILE A 112 0.80 -6.15 -3.53
C ILE A 112 2.00 -6.42 -4.43
N PRO A 113 1.92 -7.36 -5.39
CA PRO A 113 3.01 -7.56 -6.33
C PRO A 113 3.14 -6.34 -7.25
N ALA A 114 4.25 -5.64 -7.12
CA ALA A 114 4.55 -4.43 -7.88
C ALA A 114 5.42 -4.69 -9.11
N THR A 115 6.02 -5.89 -9.21
CA THR A 115 6.86 -6.30 -10.32
C THR A 115 6.54 -7.73 -10.75
N TRP A 116 6.94 -8.06 -11.99
CA TRP A 116 6.83 -9.44 -12.48
C TRP A 116 7.66 -10.43 -11.64
N GLU A 117 8.82 -10.00 -11.16
CA GLU A 117 9.65 -10.83 -10.27
C GLU A 117 8.93 -11.18 -8.97
N GLU A 118 8.24 -10.21 -8.36
CA GLU A 118 7.43 -10.46 -7.16
C GLU A 118 6.26 -11.40 -7.46
N MET A 119 5.63 -11.25 -8.63
CA MET A 119 4.58 -12.17 -9.10
C MET A 119 5.11 -13.60 -9.27
N CYS A 120 6.29 -13.77 -9.86
CA CYS A 120 6.92 -15.08 -10.00
C CYS A 120 7.18 -15.72 -8.65
N LYS A 121 7.66 -14.96 -7.66
CA LYS A 121 7.86 -15.47 -6.29
C LYS A 121 6.54 -15.91 -5.64
N LEU A 122 5.45 -15.20 -5.85
CA LEU A 122 4.13 -15.64 -5.36
C LEU A 122 3.70 -16.97 -5.99
N ARG A 123 3.99 -17.18 -7.26
CA ARG A 123 3.68 -18.42 -7.97
C ARG A 123 4.59 -19.59 -7.56
N GLU A 124 5.77 -19.33 -7.05
CA GLU A 124 6.60 -20.36 -6.43
C GLU A 124 5.96 -20.89 -5.13
N GLU A 125 5.25 -20.02 -4.38
CA GLU A 125 4.51 -20.41 -3.18
C GLU A 125 3.21 -21.15 -3.54
N ASP A 126 2.50 -20.72 -4.57
CA ASP A 126 1.26 -21.32 -5.09
C ASP A 126 1.20 -21.17 -6.63
N CYS A 127 1.49 -22.26 -7.34
CA CYS A 127 1.55 -22.27 -8.80
C CYS A 127 0.21 -21.97 -9.49
N SER A 128 -0.92 -22.05 -8.78
CA SER A 128 -2.26 -21.73 -9.32
C SER A 128 -2.59 -20.23 -9.20
N CYS A 129 -1.80 -19.44 -8.44
CA CYS A 129 -2.04 -18.04 -8.24
C CYS A 129 -2.05 -17.23 -9.56
N TYR A 130 -3.19 -16.60 -9.84
CA TYR A 130 -3.33 -15.62 -10.91
C TYR A 130 -2.86 -16.11 -12.29
N ALA A 131 -3.32 -17.29 -12.70
CA ALA A 131 -2.79 -18.04 -13.85
C ALA A 131 -2.79 -17.25 -15.18
N GLY A 132 -3.71 -16.29 -15.37
CA GLY A 132 -3.79 -15.47 -16.58
C GLY A 132 -2.93 -14.20 -16.57
N VAL A 133 -2.24 -13.90 -15.46
CA VAL A 133 -1.41 -12.68 -15.35
C VAL A 133 -0.03 -12.95 -15.94
N ASP A 134 0.47 -12.02 -16.74
CA ASP A 134 1.80 -11.99 -17.32
C ASP A 134 2.50 -10.65 -17.02
N GLU A 135 3.72 -10.48 -17.49
CA GLU A 135 4.49 -9.26 -17.27
C GLU A 135 3.80 -8.02 -17.83
N ASP A 136 3.14 -8.16 -18.98
CA ASP A 136 2.44 -7.06 -19.66
C ASP A 136 1.16 -6.62 -18.93
N THR A 137 0.60 -7.46 -18.07
CA THR A 137 -0.62 -7.16 -17.28
C THR A 137 -0.34 -6.53 -15.91
N ILE A 138 0.89 -6.57 -15.40
CA ILE A 138 1.25 -5.93 -14.13
C ILE A 138 0.93 -4.43 -14.10
N PRO A 139 1.22 -3.64 -15.17
CA PRO A 139 0.84 -2.22 -15.20
C PRO A 139 -0.66 -1.99 -15.07
N GLU A 140 -1.51 -2.87 -15.59
CA GLU A 140 -2.97 -2.75 -15.46
C GLU A 140 -3.44 -3.03 -14.02
N TYR A 141 -2.83 -3.99 -13.34
CA TYR A 141 -3.06 -4.20 -11.91
C TYR A 141 -2.67 -2.96 -11.09
N GLN A 142 -1.46 -2.42 -11.31
CA GLN A 142 -0.98 -1.21 -10.65
C GLN A 142 -1.92 -0.03 -10.88
N ASN A 143 -2.35 0.19 -12.12
CA ASN A 143 -3.28 1.24 -12.49
C ASN A 143 -4.64 1.08 -11.77
N SER A 144 -5.17 -0.14 -11.73
CA SER A 144 -6.42 -0.45 -11.03
C SER A 144 -6.33 -0.17 -9.53
N LEU A 145 -5.21 -0.57 -8.90
CA LEU A 145 -4.95 -0.28 -7.49
C LEU A 145 -4.87 1.22 -7.23
N VAL A 146 -4.10 1.94 -8.03
CA VAL A 146 -3.95 3.41 -7.92
C VAL A 146 -5.28 4.12 -8.09
N GLN A 147 -6.08 3.74 -9.08
CA GLN A 147 -7.42 4.32 -9.28
C GLN A 147 -8.34 4.06 -8.08
N ALA A 148 -8.29 2.86 -7.50
CA ALA A 148 -9.07 2.53 -6.31
C ALA A 148 -8.63 3.39 -5.12
N LEU A 149 -7.33 3.51 -4.85
CA LEU A 149 -6.79 4.31 -3.75
C LEU A 149 -7.09 5.79 -3.93
N CYS A 150 -6.84 6.34 -5.12
CA CYS A 150 -7.15 7.74 -5.44
C CYS A 150 -8.65 8.03 -5.30
N GLY A 151 -9.51 7.13 -5.76
CA GLY A 151 -10.97 7.22 -5.62
C GLY A 151 -11.38 7.25 -4.15
N ALA A 152 -10.87 6.31 -3.35
CA ALA A 152 -11.17 6.21 -1.92
C ALA A 152 -10.74 7.47 -1.14
N LEU A 153 -9.53 7.96 -1.41
CA LEU A 153 -9.01 9.18 -0.78
C LEU A 153 -9.81 10.43 -1.19
N ARG A 154 -10.27 10.52 -2.43
CA ARG A 154 -11.12 11.63 -2.88
C ARG A 154 -12.49 11.63 -2.22
N LEU A 155 -13.03 10.49 -1.88
CA LEU A 155 -14.32 10.33 -1.20
C LEU A 155 -14.20 10.50 0.32
N TRP A 156 -13.01 10.42 0.86
CA TRP A 156 -12.78 10.49 2.30
C TRP A 156 -12.48 11.91 2.78
N ASN A 157 -12.96 12.23 3.99
CA ASN A 157 -12.60 13.43 4.72
C ASN A 157 -11.68 13.04 5.89
N PRO A 158 -10.49 13.65 6.04
CA PRO A 158 -9.56 13.35 7.14
C PRO A 158 -10.16 13.49 8.55
N SER A 159 -11.18 14.31 8.70
CA SER A 159 -11.92 14.42 9.98
C SER A 159 -12.85 13.25 10.24
N SER A 160 -13.11 12.40 9.25
CA SER A 160 -13.96 11.21 9.39
C SER A 160 -13.17 10.03 9.98
N PRO A 161 -13.85 9.05 10.61
CA PRO A 161 -13.19 7.85 11.10
C PRO A 161 -12.44 7.10 9.99
N LEU A 162 -11.31 6.48 10.33
CA LEU A 162 -10.50 5.67 9.42
C LEU A 162 -11.32 4.51 8.81
N ARG A 163 -12.29 3.98 9.56
CA ARG A 163 -13.23 2.96 9.08
C ARG A 163 -13.97 3.38 7.80
N GLN A 164 -14.26 4.67 7.63
CA GLN A 164 -14.88 5.16 6.40
C GLN A 164 -13.91 5.06 5.21
N LEU A 165 -12.63 5.43 5.41
CA LEU A 165 -11.61 5.26 4.39
C LEU A 165 -11.46 3.78 4.01
N TYR A 166 -11.42 2.88 4.99
CA TYR A 166 -11.39 1.43 4.76
C TYR A 166 -12.57 0.97 3.89
N GLN A 167 -13.78 1.41 4.19
CA GLN A 167 -14.97 1.07 3.39
C GLN A 167 -14.87 1.64 1.97
N ASN A 168 -14.40 2.88 1.81
CA ASN A 168 -14.20 3.50 0.52
C ASN A 168 -13.16 2.74 -0.32
N ILE A 169 -12.04 2.30 0.28
CA ILE A 169 -11.02 1.50 -0.41
C ILE A 169 -11.67 0.21 -0.96
N ARG A 170 -12.38 -0.53 -0.13
CA ARG A 170 -13.03 -1.78 -0.55
C ARG A 170 -14.09 -1.56 -1.63
N LEU A 171 -14.83 -0.47 -1.55
CA LEU A 171 -15.82 -0.09 -2.57
C LEU A 171 -15.13 0.24 -3.90
N CYS A 172 -14.06 1.05 -3.85
CA CYS A 172 -13.33 1.43 -5.06
C CYS A 172 -12.62 0.23 -5.71
N ILE A 173 -12.05 -0.69 -4.92
CA ILE A 173 -11.50 -1.95 -5.46
C ILE A 173 -12.62 -2.76 -6.14
N THR A 174 -13.80 -2.84 -5.53
CA THR A 174 -14.96 -3.50 -6.16
C THR A 174 -15.32 -2.85 -7.49
N GLY A 175 -15.28 -1.52 -7.58
CA GLY A 175 -15.48 -0.79 -8.84
C GLY A 175 -14.47 -1.17 -9.92
N GLN A 176 -13.18 -1.35 -9.57
CA GLN A 176 -12.15 -1.80 -10.51
C GLN A 176 -12.36 -3.26 -10.94
N ILE A 177 -12.77 -4.14 -10.03
CA ILE A 177 -13.14 -5.53 -10.36
C ILE A 177 -14.26 -5.55 -11.42
N VAL A 178 -15.32 -4.78 -11.23
CA VAL A 178 -16.42 -4.67 -12.20
C VAL A 178 -15.93 -4.10 -13.53
N ARG A 179 -15.09 -3.06 -13.51
CA ARG A 179 -14.51 -2.48 -14.73
C ARG A 179 -13.73 -3.53 -15.52
N LEU A 180 -12.84 -4.28 -14.85
CA LEU A 180 -12.04 -5.32 -15.51
C LEU A 180 -12.92 -6.45 -16.08
N HIS A 181 -13.97 -6.87 -15.37
CA HIS A 181 -14.92 -7.86 -15.91
C HIS A 181 -15.59 -7.41 -17.21
N LEU A 182 -15.85 -6.12 -17.37
CA LEU A 182 -16.49 -5.55 -18.55
C LEU A 182 -15.49 -5.16 -19.65
N ASP A 183 -14.21 -5.17 -19.37
CA ASP A 183 -13.17 -4.78 -20.32
C ASP A 183 -12.94 -5.91 -21.35
N GLN A 184 -13.31 -5.64 -22.60
CA GLN A 184 -13.16 -6.58 -23.70
C GLN A 184 -11.83 -6.43 -24.44
N THR A 185 -10.99 -5.47 -24.05
CA THR A 185 -9.67 -5.26 -24.67
C THR A 185 -8.62 -6.25 -24.16
N LEU A 186 -8.81 -6.79 -22.97
CA LEU A 186 -7.98 -7.81 -22.37
C LEU A 186 -8.44 -9.22 -22.77
N ALA A 187 -7.52 -10.16 -22.88
CA ALA A 187 -7.86 -11.57 -23.03
C ALA A 187 -8.63 -12.09 -21.80
N GLN A 188 -9.44 -13.11 -21.96
CA GLN A 188 -10.33 -13.59 -20.90
C GLN A 188 -9.54 -14.07 -19.66
N ASP A 189 -8.46 -14.81 -19.88
CA ASP A 189 -7.59 -15.32 -18.82
C ASP A 189 -6.85 -14.20 -18.09
N GLN A 190 -6.35 -13.17 -18.81
CA GLN A 190 -5.75 -11.98 -18.20
C GLN A 190 -6.75 -11.23 -17.33
N ARG A 191 -7.98 -11.00 -17.83
CA ARG A 191 -9.05 -10.38 -17.03
C ARG A 191 -9.32 -11.15 -15.76
N GLN A 192 -9.45 -12.48 -15.87
CA GLN A 192 -9.73 -13.32 -14.73
C GLN A 192 -8.60 -13.23 -13.69
N GLY A 193 -7.34 -13.33 -14.10
CA GLY A 193 -6.20 -13.23 -13.21
C GLY A 193 -6.13 -11.87 -12.49
N LEU A 194 -6.35 -10.76 -13.22
CA LEU A 194 -6.38 -9.41 -12.64
C LEU A 194 -7.54 -9.22 -11.64
N VAL A 195 -8.70 -9.78 -11.95
CA VAL A 195 -9.87 -9.77 -11.05
C VAL A 195 -9.57 -10.55 -9.78
N GLU A 196 -8.96 -11.72 -9.89
CA GLU A 196 -8.54 -12.53 -8.74
C GLU A 196 -7.55 -11.77 -7.85
N MET A 197 -6.53 -11.12 -8.44
CA MET A 197 -5.58 -10.28 -7.69
C MET A 197 -6.27 -9.16 -6.91
N LEU A 198 -7.20 -8.43 -7.54
CA LEU A 198 -7.92 -7.35 -6.87
C LEU A 198 -8.91 -7.89 -5.83
N TYR A 199 -9.49 -9.07 -6.07
CA TYR A 199 -10.39 -9.70 -5.11
C TYR A 199 -9.65 -10.13 -3.85
N ASP A 200 -8.49 -10.77 -3.99
CA ASP A 200 -7.65 -11.17 -2.87
C ASP A 200 -7.14 -9.94 -2.12
N LEU A 201 -6.65 -8.92 -2.83
CA LEU A 201 -6.28 -7.66 -2.21
C LEU A 201 -7.43 -7.08 -1.37
N LYS A 202 -8.66 -7.06 -1.91
CA LYS A 202 -9.85 -6.58 -1.19
C LYS A 202 -10.14 -7.39 0.08
N LEU A 203 -9.90 -8.70 0.06
CA LEU A 203 -10.08 -9.57 1.23
C LEU A 203 -8.99 -9.34 2.28
N GLU A 204 -7.77 -9.09 1.83
CA GLU A 204 -6.59 -8.91 2.67
C GLU A 204 -6.41 -7.47 3.19
N VAL A 205 -7.14 -6.48 2.66
CA VAL A 205 -7.18 -5.16 3.30
C VAL A 205 -7.82 -5.30 4.67
N GLY A 206 -7.05 -4.96 5.70
CA GLY A 206 -7.46 -5.02 7.10
C GLY A 206 -7.61 -3.63 7.71
N SER A 207 -8.50 -3.51 8.72
CA SER A 207 -8.63 -2.32 9.55
C SER A 207 -8.67 -2.75 11.00
N ARG A 208 -7.81 -2.18 11.81
CA ARG A 208 -7.64 -2.46 13.24
C ARG A 208 -7.85 -1.22 14.09
#